data_020c893e50c3d1026aefaf308c04d591
#
_entry.id   020c893e50c3d1026aefaf308c04d591
#
_cell.length_a   1.000
_cell.length_b   1.000
_cell.length_c   1.000
_cell.angle_alpha   90.00
_cell.angle_beta   90.00
_cell.angle_gamma   90.00
#
_symmetry.space_group_name_H-M   'P 1'
#
loop_
_entity.id
_entity.type
_entity.pdbx_description
1 polymer ?
#
loop_
_entity_poly.entity_id
_entity_poly.type
_entity_poly.pdbx_seq_one_letter_code
_entity_poly.pdbx_strand_id
1 'polypeptide(L)'
;MRVLPNFARLRLAERAACLQGTRPILFGAMRAVLVAIGLILLNASAGAESASRIDDPALRTRTTVLDNGLTILTLEDRTTPVVSFQVWVRVGSGDESRYTGLAHLFEHMMFRGSKNLPPEAHGRIIAERGGRVNAYTSRDVTVYFADMTAEHLPLLIELEAERLRNLDISEESLASEREVVLEERRMRTEDSPQGRAFEALLALSFQAHPYRVPTIGWRSDVEKVGVEDCLDFFRTYYAPDNLVISIAGDFEADEAIALIERHMGSLIPALEIPRNPTIEPEQTGARRSTVYFDVRGPLLTIAWHAPPTGHADAEALDVASDILSSGRTSRLYRRLVYDEAKALFASGGYWELHRAGVFFAMAGVRPGESVEEVEELFLDEIARLRMDPVDAQELEKAKRGLEVALVDGLDTSHALASRIAHDYMVFGRIRPLEERLGAIQAVTAEDVQRVARTYLVPDKRSVVHVVKQPADSDQESP
;
A
#
# COMPACT_ATOMS: atom_id res chain seq x y z
N MET A 1 3.54 2.64 -22.49
CA MET A 1 2.85 2.28 -21.24
C MET A 1 3.41 3.16 -20.13
N ARG A 2 2.66 4.13 -19.62
CA ARG A 2 3.13 4.96 -18.50
C ARG A 2 2.66 4.29 -17.22
N VAL A 3 3.53 3.51 -16.62
CA VAL A 3 3.34 3.00 -15.26
C VAL A 3 3.53 4.18 -14.32
N LEU A 4 2.49 4.55 -13.61
CA LEU A 4 2.51 5.65 -12.65
C LEU A 4 3.24 5.22 -11.38
N PRO A 5 4.20 6.01 -10.90
CA PRO A 5 4.70 5.85 -9.54
C PRO A 5 3.85 6.75 -8.65
N ASN A 6 2.98 6.23 -7.83
CA ASN A 6 2.34 7.08 -6.83
C ASN A 6 1.92 6.31 -5.58
N PHE A 7 2.82 6.29 -4.62
CA PHE A 7 2.43 6.31 -3.22
C PHE A 7 2.75 7.63 -2.51
N ALA A 8 3.00 8.73 -3.24
CA ALA A 8 3.38 10.00 -2.60
C ALA A 8 3.01 11.28 -3.34
N ARG A 9 2.03 11.26 -4.28
CA ARG A 9 1.69 12.52 -4.96
C ARG A 9 0.20 12.64 -5.32
N LEU A 10 -0.63 12.72 -4.31
CA LEU A 10 -2.00 13.22 -4.50
C LEU A 10 -2.45 14.06 -3.31
N ARG A 11 -1.86 15.23 -3.13
CA ARG A 11 -2.47 16.34 -2.36
C ARG A 11 -1.62 17.60 -2.44
N LEU A 12 -1.58 18.25 -3.61
CA LEU A 12 -1.15 19.66 -3.71
C LEU A 12 -1.56 20.21 -5.07
N ALA A 13 -2.82 20.52 -5.24
CA ALA A 13 -3.30 21.59 -6.13
C ALA A 13 -4.79 21.80 -5.90
N GLU A 14 -5.11 23.00 -5.54
CA GLU A 14 -6.42 23.65 -5.49
C GLU A 14 -6.81 24.16 -4.09
N ARG A 15 -6.27 25.29 -3.75
CA ARG A 15 -6.95 26.37 -3.01
C ARG A 15 -6.14 27.65 -3.10
N ALA A 16 -6.40 28.41 -4.14
CA ALA A 16 -6.16 29.85 -4.16
C ALA A 16 -7.20 30.48 -5.07
N ALA A 17 -8.22 31.06 -4.47
CA ALA A 17 -8.93 32.27 -4.90
C ALA A 17 -10.25 32.39 -4.14
N CYS A 18 -10.31 33.28 -3.22
CA CYS A 18 -11.32 34.31 -3.12
C CYS A 18 -11.23 35.03 -1.78
N LEU A 19 -10.57 36.16 -1.80
CA LEU A 19 -10.69 37.22 -0.80
C LEU A 19 -11.16 38.46 -1.53
N GLN A 20 -12.30 38.99 -1.16
CA GLN A 20 -12.64 40.40 -1.14
C GLN A 20 -14.12 40.53 -0.74
N GLY A 21 -14.39 41.13 0.37
CA GLY A 21 -14.77 42.52 0.59
C GLY A 21 -16.19 42.58 1.15
N THR A 22 -16.51 43.13 2.22
CA THR A 22 -16.77 44.43 2.77
C THR A 22 -17.90 44.39 3.83
N ARG A 23 -17.53 44.89 4.98
CA ARG A 23 -18.14 45.80 6.00
C ARG A 23 -19.63 45.76 6.46
N PRO A 24 -19.91 46.38 7.64
CA PRO A 24 -20.90 45.92 8.63
C PRO A 24 -22.09 46.86 8.79
N ILE A 25 -23.20 46.39 9.40
CA ILE A 25 -24.21 47.25 9.99
C ILE A 25 -24.63 46.72 11.36
N LEU A 26 -24.64 47.66 12.29
CA LEU A 26 -24.94 47.60 13.70
C LEU A 26 -26.45 47.69 14.00
N PHE A 27 -26.81 47.27 15.22
CA PHE A 27 -27.93 47.65 16.11
C PHE A 27 -29.30 46.99 15.94
N GLY A 28 -29.70 46.38 17.04
CA GLY A 28 -31.11 46.42 17.46
C GLY A 28 -31.64 45.25 18.29
N ALA A 29 -31.76 45.49 19.56
CA ALA A 29 -32.76 44.97 20.47
C ALA A 29 -32.51 43.69 21.29
N MET A 30 -31.96 43.94 22.41
CA MET A 30 -32.06 43.21 23.68
C MET A 30 -33.50 43.31 24.24
N ARG A 31 -34.31 42.20 24.21
CA ARG A 31 -35.45 41.90 25.08
C ARG A 31 -36.24 40.70 24.52
N ALA A 32 -35.89 39.47 24.91
CA ALA A 32 -36.75 38.28 24.97
C ALA A 32 -35.98 37.06 25.50
N VAL A 33 -35.26 37.25 26.58
CA VAL A 33 -34.57 36.14 27.28
C VAL A 33 -35.29 35.99 28.61
N LEU A 34 -36.30 35.13 28.71
CA LEU A 34 -36.80 34.56 30.00
C LEU A 34 -38.04 33.64 29.89
N VAL A 35 -38.46 33.19 28.71
CA VAL A 35 -39.57 32.23 28.60
C VAL A 35 -39.23 30.95 27.83
N ALA A 36 -37.99 30.78 27.34
CA ALA A 36 -37.56 29.60 26.55
C ALA A 36 -36.77 28.54 27.33
N ILE A 37 -36.57 28.71 28.65
CA ILE A 37 -35.73 27.76 29.45
C ILE A 37 -36.54 26.58 30.02
N GLY A 38 -37.89 26.63 29.94
CA GLY A 38 -38.76 25.59 30.51
C GLY A 38 -39.20 24.47 29.56
N LEU A 39 -38.86 24.52 28.26
CA LEU A 39 -39.33 23.56 27.25
C LEU A 39 -38.18 22.82 26.51
N ILE A 40 -36.92 23.04 26.89
CA ILE A 40 -35.75 22.40 26.28
C ILE A 40 -35.27 21.16 27.06
N LEU A 41 -35.80 20.90 28.25
CA LEU A 41 -35.41 19.75 29.08
C LEU A 41 -36.28 18.49 28.90
N LEU A 42 -37.23 18.46 27.96
CA LEU A 42 -38.07 17.28 27.68
C LEU A 42 -37.92 16.69 26.26
N ASN A 43 -36.99 17.18 25.45
CA ASN A 43 -36.67 16.61 24.12
C ASN A 43 -35.22 16.22 23.95
N ALA A 44 -34.45 16.01 25.01
CA ALA A 44 -33.07 15.60 24.96
C ALA A 44 -32.89 14.07 24.92
N SER A 45 -33.96 13.29 24.72
CA SER A 45 -33.85 11.82 24.62
C SER A 45 -34.35 11.21 23.31
N ALA A 46 -34.61 12.05 22.29
CA ALA A 46 -35.05 11.56 20.96
C ALA A 46 -34.18 12.11 19.79
N GLY A 47 -32.99 12.64 20.06
CA GLY A 47 -32.12 13.28 19.09
C GLY A 47 -30.75 12.61 18.87
N ALA A 48 -30.57 11.40 19.38
CA ALA A 48 -29.27 10.69 19.25
C ALA A 48 -29.28 9.57 18.20
N GLU A 49 -30.16 9.61 17.21
CA GLU A 49 -30.30 8.55 16.19
C GLU A 49 -30.29 9.06 14.75
N SER A 50 -29.50 10.07 14.43
CA SER A 50 -29.14 10.32 13.05
C SER A 50 -27.71 10.85 12.92
N ALA A 51 -26.73 10.19 13.53
CA ALA A 51 -25.44 10.07 12.90
C ALA A 51 -25.75 9.34 11.58
N SER A 52 -25.53 9.97 10.44
CA SER A 52 -25.61 9.29 9.14
C SER A 52 -24.73 8.04 9.27
N ARG A 53 -25.36 6.87 9.35
CA ARG A 53 -24.61 5.60 9.35
C ARG A 53 -23.82 5.63 8.06
N ILE A 54 -22.49 5.67 8.17
CA ILE A 54 -21.63 5.44 7.03
C ILE A 54 -22.05 4.09 6.47
N ASP A 55 -22.39 4.05 5.19
CA ASP A 55 -22.80 2.82 4.53
C ASP A 55 -21.60 1.88 4.48
N ASP A 56 -21.59 0.91 5.40
CA ASP A 56 -20.44 0.03 5.62
C ASP A 56 -20.34 -1.03 4.52
N PRO A 57 -19.30 -1.00 3.69
CA PRO A 57 -19.08 -1.99 2.63
C PRO A 57 -19.09 -3.43 3.13
N ALA A 58 -18.63 -3.68 4.36
CA ALA A 58 -18.58 -5.02 4.93
C ALA A 58 -19.98 -5.64 5.09
N LEU A 59 -20.99 -4.81 5.40
CA LEU A 59 -22.36 -5.28 5.60
C LEU A 59 -23.10 -5.55 4.28
N ARG A 60 -22.60 -5.02 3.17
CA ARG A 60 -23.18 -5.13 1.82
C ARG A 60 -22.45 -6.14 0.94
N THR A 61 -21.23 -6.54 1.32
CA THR A 61 -20.46 -7.47 0.52
C THR A 61 -20.97 -8.89 0.66
N ARG A 62 -21.21 -9.52 -0.48
CA ARG A 62 -21.51 -10.94 -0.57
C ARG A 62 -20.22 -11.70 -0.94
N THR A 63 -19.94 -12.78 -0.21
CA THR A 63 -18.88 -13.73 -0.51
C THR A 63 -19.48 -14.99 -1.09
N THR A 64 -19.03 -15.41 -2.26
CA THR A 64 -19.41 -16.67 -2.93
C THR A 64 -18.14 -17.46 -3.23
N VAL A 65 -18.14 -18.74 -2.93
CA VAL A 65 -17.03 -19.65 -3.28
C VAL A 65 -17.58 -20.71 -4.24
N LEU A 66 -16.98 -20.81 -5.42
CA LEU A 66 -17.35 -21.81 -6.43
C LEU A 66 -16.80 -23.19 -6.05
N ASP A 67 -17.33 -24.24 -6.68
CA ASP A 67 -16.91 -25.63 -6.45
C ASP A 67 -15.41 -25.87 -6.70
N ASN A 68 -14.79 -25.08 -7.58
CA ASN A 68 -13.35 -25.11 -7.85
C ASN A 68 -12.50 -24.28 -6.88
N GLY A 69 -13.10 -23.74 -5.82
CA GLY A 69 -12.40 -22.94 -4.80
C GLY A 69 -12.26 -21.46 -5.11
N LEU A 70 -12.66 -20.99 -6.31
CA LEU A 70 -12.60 -19.57 -6.66
C LEU A 70 -13.51 -18.75 -5.74
N THR A 71 -12.93 -17.77 -5.06
CA THR A 71 -13.67 -16.84 -4.20
C THR A 71 -14.08 -15.59 -4.98
N ILE A 72 -15.36 -15.20 -4.86
CA ILE A 72 -15.93 -14.03 -5.49
C ILE A 72 -16.52 -13.12 -4.41
N LEU A 73 -16.05 -11.88 -4.37
CA LEU A 73 -16.57 -10.81 -3.50
C LEU A 73 -17.34 -9.84 -4.38
N THR A 74 -18.61 -9.62 -4.07
CA THR A 74 -19.47 -8.69 -4.82
C THR A 74 -20.01 -7.61 -3.89
N LEU A 75 -19.88 -6.35 -4.30
CA LEU A 75 -20.43 -5.18 -3.61
C LEU A 75 -21.17 -4.31 -4.64
N GLU A 76 -22.49 -4.38 -4.63
CA GLU A 76 -23.33 -3.54 -5.50
C GLU A 76 -23.36 -2.11 -4.99
N ASP A 77 -22.95 -1.17 -5.84
CA ASP A 77 -23.03 0.27 -5.60
C ASP A 77 -23.46 0.98 -6.88
N ARG A 78 -24.73 1.40 -6.91
CA ARG A 78 -25.37 2.02 -8.08
C ARG A 78 -25.33 3.54 -8.06
N THR A 79 -24.46 4.11 -7.24
CA THR A 79 -24.32 5.57 -7.14
C THR A 79 -23.72 6.17 -8.42
N THR A 80 -22.88 5.40 -9.13
CA THR A 80 -22.26 5.78 -10.40
C THR A 80 -22.31 4.60 -11.37
N PRO A 81 -22.47 4.82 -12.70
CA PRO A 81 -22.57 3.74 -13.69
C PRO A 81 -21.19 3.17 -14.06
N VAL A 82 -20.38 2.82 -13.05
CA VAL A 82 -19.05 2.26 -13.24
C VAL A 82 -18.88 0.99 -12.41
N VAL A 83 -17.99 0.15 -12.85
CA VAL A 83 -17.60 -1.08 -12.16
C VAL A 83 -16.09 -1.21 -12.10
N SER A 84 -15.57 -1.66 -10.98
CA SER A 84 -14.20 -2.15 -10.82
C SER A 84 -14.22 -3.66 -10.71
N PHE A 85 -13.46 -4.31 -11.58
CA PHE A 85 -13.25 -5.77 -11.56
C PHE A 85 -11.78 -6.03 -11.25
N GLN A 86 -11.53 -6.80 -10.19
CA GLN A 86 -10.17 -7.07 -9.73
C GLN A 86 -9.95 -8.56 -9.54
N VAL A 87 -8.79 -9.05 -10.00
CA VAL A 87 -8.30 -10.41 -9.76
C VAL A 87 -7.11 -10.33 -8.82
N TRP A 88 -7.27 -10.86 -7.63
CA TRP A 88 -6.25 -10.93 -6.59
C TRP A 88 -5.66 -12.33 -6.52
N VAL A 89 -4.38 -12.46 -6.76
CA VAL A 89 -3.64 -13.73 -6.70
C VAL A 89 -2.86 -13.76 -5.39
N ARG A 90 -3.04 -14.82 -4.60
CA ARG A 90 -2.31 -15.00 -3.32
C ARG A 90 -0.87 -15.45 -3.58
N VAL A 91 -0.12 -14.64 -4.30
CA VAL A 91 1.31 -14.82 -4.56
C VAL A 91 1.98 -13.48 -4.80
N GLY A 92 3.14 -13.30 -4.24
CA GLY A 92 3.99 -12.14 -4.46
C GLY A 92 5.45 -12.53 -4.43
N SER A 93 6.35 -11.53 -4.43
CA SER A 93 7.80 -11.80 -4.42
C SER A 93 8.28 -12.57 -3.18
N GLY A 94 7.52 -12.55 -2.09
CA GLY A 94 7.83 -13.30 -0.88
C GLY A 94 7.59 -14.80 -0.99
N ASP A 95 6.93 -15.29 -2.04
CA ASP A 95 6.70 -16.72 -2.29
C ASP A 95 7.66 -17.32 -3.33
N GLU A 96 8.50 -16.48 -3.92
CA GLU A 96 9.50 -16.92 -4.89
C GLU A 96 10.55 -17.85 -4.25
N SER A 97 10.97 -18.88 -4.98
CA SER A 97 11.88 -19.89 -4.46
C SER A 97 13.17 -20.02 -5.26
N ARG A 98 13.08 -20.08 -6.59
CA ARG A 98 14.21 -20.32 -7.47
C ARG A 98 14.82 -19.04 -8.01
N TYR A 99 13.99 -18.17 -8.57
CA TYR A 99 14.40 -16.89 -9.14
C TYR A 99 13.61 -15.77 -8.50
N THR A 100 14.30 -14.71 -8.15
CA THR A 100 13.70 -13.50 -7.63
C THR A 100 13.21 -12.61 -8.77
N GLY A 101 12.08 -11.92 -8.57
CA GLY A 101 11.44 -11.08 -9.60
C GLY A 101 10.53 -11.83 -10.56
N LEU A 102 10.38 -13.15 -10.39
CA LEU A 102 9.51 -13.95 -11.24
C LEU A 102 8.04 -13.54 -11.11
N ALA A 103 7.56 -13.24 -9.91
CA ALA A 103 6.18 -12.79 -9.69
C ALA A 103 5.89 -11.46 -10.41
N HIS A 104 6.82 -10.52 -10.38
CA HIS A 104 6.70 -9.24 -11.08
C HIS A 104 6.83 -9.39 -12.61
N LEU A 105 7.80 -10.16 -13.08
CA LEU A 105 7.94 -10.46 -14.50
C LEU A 105 6.67 -11.16 -15.02
N PHE A 106 6.11 -12.07 -14.23
CA PHE A 106 4.88 -12.76 -14.58
C PHE A 106 3.66 -11.83 -14.63
N GLU A 107 3.60 -10.81 -13.76
CA GLU A 107 2.60 -9.74 -13.87
C GLU A 107 2.60 -9.13 -15.27
N HIS A 108 3.78 -8.80 -15.82
CA HIS A 108 3.96 -8.28 -17.17
C HIS A 108 3.51 -9.29 -18.24
N MET A 109 3.87 -10.56 -18.07
CA MET A 109 3.51 -11.61 -19.02
C MET A 109 2.01 -11.81 -19.17
N MET A 110 1.22 -11.52 -18.15
CA MET A 110 -0.25 -11.59 -18.21
C MET A 110 -0.88 -10.61 -19.22
N PHE A 111 -0.13 -9.63 -19.71
CA PHE A 111 -0.59 -8.70 -20.76
C PHE A 111 -0.07 -9.05 -22.17
N ARG A 112 0.73 -10.14 -22.29
CA ARG A 112 1.40 -10.51 -23.54
C ARG A 112 0.58 -11.41 -24.47
N GLY A 113 -0.67 -11.62 -24.15
CA GLY A 113 -1.63 -12.29 -25.00
C GLY A 113 -2.08 -13.64 -24.50
N SER A 114 -2.98 -14.22 -25.26
CA SER A 114 -3.55 -15.58 -25.07
C SER A 114 -3.80 -16.20 -26.42
N LYS A 115 -4.27 -17.44 -26.45
CA LYS A 115 -4.58 -18.14 -27.72
C LYS A 115 -5.51 -17.34 -28.64
N ASN A 116 -6.45 -16.57 -28.05
CA ASN A 116 -7.49 -15.88 -28.81
C ASN A 116 -7.26 -14.35 -28.89
N LEU A 117 -6.29 -13.84 -28.14
CA LEU A 117 -5.98 -12.41 -28.08
C LEU A 117 -4.48 -12.17 -28.34
N PRO A 118 -4.12 -11.38 -29.35
CA PRO A 118 -2.72 -11.02 -29.58
C PRO A 118 -2.15 -10.19 -28.42
N PRO A 119 -0.83 -10.06 -28.33
CA PRO A 119 -0.18 -9.22 -27.31
C PRO A 119 -0.82 -7.84 -27.21
N GLU A 120 -0.96 -7.35 -25.96
CA GLU A 120 -1.55 -6.05 -25.61
C GLU A 120 -3.04 -5.85 -25.98
N ALA A 121 -3.69 -6.83 -26.62
CA ALA A 121 -5.09 -6.71 -27.02
C ALA A 121 -6.02 -6.56 -25.82
N HIS A 122 -5.75 -7.22 -24.70
CA HIS A 122 -6.52 -7.09 -23.46
C HIS A 122 -6.63 -5.62 -23.03
N GLY A 123 -5.51 -4.96 -22.80
CA GLY A 123 -5.49 -3.54 -22.39
C GLY A 123 -6.05 -2.60 -23.45
N ARG A 124 -5.78 -2.85 -24.74
CA ARG A 124 -6.30 -2.05 -25.84
C ARG A 124 -7.82 -2.14 -25.94
N ILE A 125 -8.41 -3.32 -25.83
CA ILE A 125 -9.89 -3.52 -25.88
C ILE A 125 -10.57 -2.73 -24.76
N ILE A 126 -10.00 -2.72 -23.56
CA ILE A 126 -10.49 -1.96 -22.41
C ILE A 126 -10.36 -0.45 -22.67
N ALA A 127 -9.19 0.01 -23.14
CA ALA A 127 -8.93 1.42 -23.38
C ALA A 127 -9.79 2.01 -24.52
N GLU A 128 -10.05 1.24 -25.58
CA GLU A 128 -10.95 1.63 -26.69
C GLU A 128 -12.40 1.87 -26.23
N ARG A 129 -12.79 1.34 -25.07
CA ARG A 129 -14.10 1.52 -24.43
C ARG A 129 -14.08 2.51 -23.26
N GLY A 130 -13.01 3.30 -23.16
CA GLY A 130 -12.87 4.30 -22.11
C GLY A 130 -12.49 3.75 -20.73
N GLY A 131 -12.20 2.45 -20.63
CA GLY A 131 -11.78 1.82 -19.39
C GLY A 131 -10.29 2.04 -19.09
N ARG A 132 -9.92 1.70 -17.86
CA ARG A 132 -8.53 1.68 -17.38
C ARG A 132 -8.19 0.29 -16.91
N VAL A 133 -6.98 -0.16 -17.17
CA VAL A 133 -6.44 -1.44 -16.70
C VAL A 133 -5.03 -1.24 -16.20
N ASN A 134 -4.70 -1.91 -15.10
CA ASN A 134 -3.34 -1.97 -14.58
C ASN A 134 -3.17 -3.20 -13.69
N ALA A 135 -1.95 -3.40 -13.20
CA ALA A 135 -1.63 -4.43 -12.23
C ALA A 135 -0.54 -3.92 -11.28
N TYR A 136 -0.32 -4.65 -10.21
CA TYR A 136 0.84 -4.50 -9.34
C TYR A 136 1.18 -5.80 -8.64
N THR A 137 2.46 -6.00 -8.39
CA THR A 137 2.99 -7.07 -7.55
C THR A 137 3.53 -6.48 -6.26
N SER A 138 3.11 -7.05 -5.14
CA SER A 138 3.68 -6.78 -3.82
C SER A 138 4.51 -7.98 -3.33
N ARG A 139 4.81 -8.01 -2.05
CA ARG A 139 5.48 -9.15 -1.43
C ARG A 139 4.56 -10.34 -1.20
N ASP A 140 3.26 -10.10 -1.09
CA ASP A 140 2.29 -11.10 -0.66
C ASP A 140 1.21 -11.37 -1.70
N VAL A 141 0.95 -10.43 -2.60
CA VAL A 141 -0.10 -10.54 -3.62
C VAL A 141 0.31 -9.93 -4.95
N THR A 142 -0.26 -10.47 -6.03
CA THR A 142 -0.29 -9.84 -7.35
C THR A 142 -1.74 -9.52 -7.70
N VAL A 143 -2.02 -8.30 -8.13
CA VAL A 143 -3.37 -7.80 -8.36
C VAL A 143 -3.48 -7.24 -9.77
N TYR A 144 -4.51 -7.67 -10.49
CA TYR A 144 -4.91 -7.14 -11.80
C TYR A 144 -6.26 -6.46 -11.64
N PHE A 145 -6.43 -5.30 -12.22
CA PHE A 145 -7.70 -4.58 -12.11
C PHE A 145 -8.05 -3.82 -13.37
N ALA A 146 -9.35 -3.74 -13.62
CA ALA A 146 -9.91 -2.91 -14.68
C ALA A 146 -11.14 -2.16 -14.17
N ASP A 147 -11.21 -0.87 -14.52
CA ASP A 147 -12.33 0.01 -14.19
C ASP A 147 -12.98 0.46 -15.51
N MET A 148 -14.29 0.20 -15.64
CA MET A 148 -15.06 0.52 -16.86
C MET A 148 -16.49 0.99 -16.51
N THR A 149 -17.22 1.45 -17.51
CA THR A 149 -18.67 1.61 -17.38
C THR A 149 -19.34 0.25 -17.18
N ALA A 150 -20.38 0.22 -16.37
CA ALA A 150 -21.08 -0.99 -15.89
C ALA A 150 -21.49 -1.96 -17.01
N GLU A 151 -21.93 -1.42 -18.15
CA GLU A 151 -22.34 -2.21 -19.33
C GLU A 151 -21.27 -3.14 -19.89
N HIS A 152 -20.01 -2.89 -19.55
CA HIS A 152 -18.86 -3.68 -20.02
C HIS A 152 -18.39 -4.76 -19.06
N LEU A 153 -19.06 -4.95 -17.90
CA LEU A 153 -18.70 -6.01 -16.96
C LEU A 153 -18.67 -7.42 -17.59
N PRO A 154 -19.62 -7.81 -18.44
CA PRO A 154 -19.55 -9.10 -19.11
C PRO A 154 -18.26 -9.28 -19.94
N LEU A 155 -17.87 -8.24 -20.69
CA LEU A 155 -16.63 -8.25 -21.46
C LEU A 155 -15.39 -8.37 -20.55
N LEU A 156 -15.34 -7.69 -19.40
CA LEU A 156 -14.24 -7.82 -18.46
C LEU A 156 -14.10 -9.26 -17.94
N ILE A 157 -15.22 -9.88 -17.59
CA ILE A 157 -15.25 -11.27 -17.14
C ILE A 157 -14.71 -12.22 -18.22
N GLU A 158 -15.10 -12.02 -19.47
CA GLU A 158 -14.61 -12.80 -20.63
C GLU A 158 -13.12 -12.62 -20.86
N LEU A 159 -12.61 -11.38 -20.81
CA LEU A 159 -11.19 -11.05 -20.99
C LEU A 159 -10.33 -11.66 -19.89
N GLU A 160 -10.77 -11.56 -18.65
CA GLU A 160 -10.06 -12.14 -17.50
C GLU A 160 -10.05 -13.66 -17.55
N ALA A 161 -11.19 -14.28 -17.88
CA ALA A 161 -11.29 -15.73 -18.05
C ALA A 161 -10.41 -16.23 -19.20
N GLU A 162 -10.31 -15.47 -20.31
CA GLU A 162 -9.47 -15.82 -21.44
C GLU A 162 -8.01 -15.89 -21.03
N ARG A 163 -7.47 -14.85 -20.35
CA ARG A 163 -6.07 -14.87 -19.96
C ARG A 163 -5.76 -15.89 -18.84
N LEU A 164 -6.69 -16.15 -17.93
CA LEU A 164 -6.54 -17.18 -16.89
C LEU A 164 -6.59 -18.61 -17.45
N ARG A 165 -7.24 -18.83 -18.59
CA ARG A 165 -7.39 -20.16 -19.20
C ARG A 165 -6.39 -20.43 -20.31
N ASN A 166 -6.11 -19.44 -21.12
CA ASN A 166 -5.47 -19.56 -22.43
C ASN A 166 -4.23 -18.68 -22.55
N LEU A 167 -3.61 -18.29 -21.45
CA LEU A 167 -2.38 -17.51 -21.47
C LEU A 167 -1.36 -18.17 -22.41
N ASP A 168 -0.75 -17.38 -23.28
CA ASP A 168 0.27 -17.84 -24.23
C ASP A 168 1.59 -17.13 -23.94
N ILE A 169 2.58 -17.92 -23.52
CA ILE A 169 3.93 -17.46 -23.22
C ILE A 169 4.89 -18.03 -24.24
N SER A 170 5.41 -17.18 -25.09
CA SER A 170 6.49 -17.53 -26.03
C SER A 170 7.85 -17.03 -25.57
N GLU A 171 8.91 -17.63 -26.09
CA GLU A 171 10.28 -17.14 -25.84
C GLU A 171 10.46 -15.70 -26.32
N GLU A 172 9.82 -15.32 -27.43
CA GLU A 172 9.88 -13.96 -27.98
C GLU A 172 9.20 -12.95 -27.03
N SER A 173 8.00 -13.28 -26.55
CA SER A 173 7.25 -12.40 -25.62
C SER A 173 7.99 -12.27 -24.29
N LEU A 174 8.53 -13.37 -23.76
CA LEU A 174 9.32 -13.38 -22.53
C LEU A 174 10.61 -12.58 -22.68
N ALA A 175 11.36 -12.75 -23.77
CA ALA A 175 12.58 -11.99 -24.00
C ALA A 175 12.30 -10.49 -24.08
N SER A 176 11.23 -10.08 -24.77
CA SER A 176 10.79 -8.68 -24.83
C SER A 176 10.44 -8.11 -23.46
N GLU A 177 9.65 -8.83 -22.64
CA GLU A 177 9.28 -8.35 -21.30
C GLU A 177 10.42 -8.35 -20.31
N ARG A 178 11.33 -9.29 -20.41
CA ARG A 178 12.55 -9.30 -19.61
C ARG A 178 13.34 -8.00 -19.77
N GLU A 179 13.53 -7.52 -21.01
CA GLU A 179 14.19 -6.23 -21.25
C GLU A 179 13.42 -5.05 -20.66
N VAL A 180 12.08 -5.06 -20.72
CA VAL A 180 11.23 -4.02 -20.11
C VAL A 180 11.42 -4.02 -18.59
N VAL A 181 11.37 -5.18 -17.94
CA VAL A 181 11.54 -5.30 -16.48
C VAL A 181 12.95 -4.92 -16.04
N LEU A 182 13.98 -5.29 -16.82
CA LEU A 182 15.37 -4.90 -16.55
C LEU A 182 15.58 -3.38 -16.68
N GLU A 183 14.94 -2.74 -17.67
CA GLU A 183 14.98 -1.29 -17.80
C GLU A 183 14.21 -0.59 -16.67
N GLU A 184 13.06 -1.15 -16.24
CA GLU A 184 12.33 -0.66 -15.08
C GLU A 184 13.19 -0.76 -13.80
N ARG A 185 13.86 -1.90 -13.59
CA ARG A 185 14.78 -2.06 -12.48
C ARG A 185 15.88 -1.02 -12.52
N ARG A 186 16.48 -0.78 -13.70
CA ARG A 186 17.49 0.25 -13.86
C ARG A 186 16.98 1.61 -13.41
N MET A 187 15.82 2.05 -13.95
CA MET A 187 15.26 3.37 -13.65
C MET A 187 14.80 3.53 -12.19
N ARG A 188 14.15 2.50 -11.63
CA ARG A 188 13.53 2.62 -10.30
C ARG A 188 14.49 2.30 -9.16
N THR A 189 15.49 1.46 -9.40
CA THR A 189 16.38 0.97 -8.36
C THR A 189 17.83 1.38 -8.63
N GLU A 190 18.40 1.00 -9.78
CA GLU A 190 19.85 1.13 -10.02
C GLU A 190 20.26 2.59 -10.23
N ASP A 191 19.47 3.39 -10.94
CA ASP A 191 19.69 4.82 -11.21
C ASP A 191 18.96 5.74 -10.21
N SER A 192 18.30 5.19 -9.20
CA SER A 192 17.54 5.92 -8.19
C SER A 192 18.21 5.83 -6.82
N PRO A 193 18.67 6.94 -6.23
CA PRO A 193 19.25 6.90 -4.89
C PRO A 193 18.24 6.42 -3.83
N GLN A 194 16.94 6.76 -3.97
CA GLN A 194 15.89 6.26 -3.09
C GLN A 194 15.65 4.76 -3.28
N GLY A 195 15.66 4.29 -4.54
CA GLY A 195 15.55 2.87 -4.86
C GLY A 195 16.69 2.05 -4.26
N ARG A 196 17.93 2.54 -4.41
CA ARG A 196 19.12 1.91 -3.81
C ARG A 196 19.07 1.92 -2.28
N ALA A 197 18.63 3.03 -1.69
CA ALA A 197 18.46 3.13 -0.24
C ALA A 197 17.46 2.10 0.27
N PHE A 198 16.31 1.97 -0.39
CA PHE A 198 15.25 1.07 0.04
C PHE A 198 15.60 -0.41 -0.17
N GLU A 199 16.22 -0.76 -1.31
CA GLU A 199 16.74 -2.10 -1.57
C GLU A 199 17.76 -2.50 -0.49
N ALA A 200 18.72 -1.62 -0.20
CA ALA A 200 19.72 -1.85 0.83
C ALA A 200 19.13 -1.95 2.24
N LEU A 201 18.12 -1.10 2.55
CA LEU A 201 17.45 -1.11 3.84
C LEU A 201 16.76 -2.44 4.12
N LEU A 202 16.01 -2.97 3.16
CA LEU A 202 15.29 -4.23 3.32
C LEU A 202 16.25 -5.43 3.38
N ALA A 203 17.28 -5.44 2.52
CA ALA A 203 18.32 -6.46 2.57
C ALA A 203 19.10 -6.46 3.90
N LEU A 204 19.24 -5.29 4.52
CA LEU A 204 19.88 -5.13 5.82
C LEU A 204 18.93 -5.50 6.97
N SER A 205 17.65 -5.14 6.85
CA SER A 205 16.63 -5.38 7.88
C SER A 205 16.31 -6.86 8.01
N PHE A 206 16.13 -7.58 6.91
CA PHE A 206 15.80 -9.00 6.91
C PHE A 206 17.01 -9.85 6.57
N GLN A 207 17.38 -10.76 7.47
CA GLN A 207 18.48 -11.69 7.27
C GLN A 207 18.04 -12.97 6.57
N ALA A 208 16.90 -13.50 6.97
CA ALA A 208 16.36 -14.78 6.49
C ALA A 208 15.02 -14.63 5.76
N HIS A 209 14.15 -13.75 6.25
CA HIS A 209 12.81 -13.59 5.68
C HIS A 209 12.84 -13.18 4.21
N PRO A 210 11.97 -13.73 3.34
CA PRO A 210 11.97 -13.44 1.90
C PRO A 210 11.73 -11.96 1.56
N TYR A 211 11.22 -11.15 2.45
CA TYR A 211 11.05 -9.71 2.24
C TYR A 211 12.36 -8.92 2.07
N ARG A 212 13.49 -9.56 2.33
CA ARG A 212 14.83 -9.00 2.03
C ARG A 212 15.07 -8.76 0.55
N VAL A 213 14.35 -9.47 -0.31
CA VAL A 213 14.51 -9.41 -1.76
C VAL A 213 13.63 -8.32 -2.37
N PRO A 214 14.12 -7.53 -3.32
CA PRO A 214 13.29 -6.55 -4.01
C PRO A 214 12.20 -7.25 -4.85
N THR A 215 10.99 -6.68 -4.89
CA THR A 215 9.87 -7.25 -5.65
C THR A 215 10.19 -7.40 -7.14
N ILE A 216 10.96 -6.47 -7.70
CA ILE A 216 11.42 -6.52 -9.09
C ILE A 216 12.52 -7.59 -9.33
N GLY A 217 13.02 -8.21 -8.28
CA GLY A 217 14.05 -9.23 -8.32
C GLY A 217 15.48 -8.72 -8.56
N TRP A 218 16.43 -9.63 -8.47
CA TRP A 218 17.81 -9.36 -8.86
C TRP A 218 17.96 -9.50 -10.38
N ARG A 219 18.74 -8.59 -11.00
CA ARG A 219 19.05 -8.60 -12.44
C ARG A 219 19.45 -9.99 -12.93
N SER A 220 20.40 -10.63 -12.22
CA SER A 220 20.94 -11.94 -12.59
C SER A 220 19.91 -13.08 -12.59
N ASP A 221 18.85 -12.94 -11.80
CA ASP A 221 17.76 -13.91 -11.73
C ASP A 221 16.77 -13.66 -12.85
N VAL A 222 16.32 -12.40 -13.01
CA VAL A 222 15.39 -12.00 -14.08
C VAL A 222 15.95 -12.36 -15.46
N GLU A 223 17.27 -12.19 -15.69
CA GLU A 223 17.93 -12.57 -16.94
C GLU A 223 17.87 -14.09 -17.24
N LYS A 224 17.69 -14.92 -16.22
CA LYS A 224 17.70 -16.40 -16.34
C LYS A 224 16.32 -17.04 -16.35
N VAL A 225 15.26 -16.31 -16.03
CA VAL A 225 13.91 -16.86 -16.07
C VAL A 225 13.59 -17.34 -17.49
N GLY A 226 13.16 -18.59 -17.62
CA GLY A 226 12.73 -19.19 -18.89
C GLY A 226 11.21 -19.36 -18.97
N VAL A 227 10.73 -19.74 -20.14
CA VAL A 227 9.30 -19.99 -20.39
C VAL A 227 8.73 -21.05 -19.44
N GLU A 228 9.46 -22.13 -19.18
CA GLU A 228 9.00 -23.18 -18.26
C GLU A 228 8.88 -22.67 -16.81
N ASP A 229 9.78 -21.78 -16.36
CA ASP A 229 9.69 -21.19 -15.03
C ASP A 229 8.41 -20.33 -14.90
N CYS A 230 8.04 -19.59 -15.97
CA CYS A 230 6.80 -18.81 -16.02
C CYS A 230 5.56 -19.74 -16.05
N LEU A 231 5.58 -20.81 -16.84
CA LEU A 231 4.47 -21.76 -16.93
C LEU A 231 4.27 -22.53 -15.63
N ASP A 232 5.34 -22.92 -14.96
CA ASP A 232 5.27 -23.59 -13.66
C ASP A 232 4.72 -22.63 -12.58
N PHE A 233 5.14 -21.36 -12.61
CA PHE A 233 4.62 -20.32 -11.73
C PHE A 233 3.12 -20.11 -11.96
N PHE A 234 2.68 -20.03 -13.21
CA PHE A 234 1.28 -19.92 -13.58
C PHE A 234 0.45 -21.09 -13.07
N ARG A 235 0.85 -22.33 -13.39
CA ARG A 235 0.15 -23.55 -12.98
C ARG A 235 0.04 -23.67 -11.46
N THR A 236 1.05 -23.21 -10.75
CA THR A 236 1.14 -23.31 -9.29
C THR A 236 0.28 -22.27 -8.59
N TYR A 237 0.35 -21.01 -9.02
CA TYR A 237 -0.21 -19.89 -8.25
C TYR A 237 -1.46 -19.28 -8.85
N TYR A 238 -1.71 -19.42 -10.16
CA TYR A 238 -2.89 -18.83 -10.83
C TYR A 238 -4.07 -19.84 -10.91
N ALA A 239 -4.14 -20.71 -9.94
CA ALA A 239 -5.24 -21.67 -9.77
C ALA A 239 -6.43 -21.00 -9.05
N PRO A 240 -7.68 -21.42 -9.35
CA PRO A 240 -8.89 -20.76 -8.85
C PRO A 240 -8.96 -20.72 -7.31
N ASP A 241 -8.48 -21.71 -6.62
CA ASP A 241 -8.43 -21.80 -5.15
C ASP A 241 -7.38 -20.85 -4.51
N ASN A 242 -6.52 -20.23 -5.33
CA ASN A 242 -5.57 -19.18 -4.93
C ASN A 242 -5.99 -17.77 -5.39
N LEU A 243 -7.16 -17.65 -6.04
CA LEU A 243 -7.67 -16.39 -6.56
C LEU A 243 -8.83 -15.85 -5.73
N VAL A 244 -8.90 -14.53 -5.65
CA VAL A 244 -10.08 -13.81 -5.18
C VAL A 244 -10.46 -12.82 -6.28
N ILE A 245 -11.69 -12.92 -6.80
CA ILE A 245 -12.28 -11.92 -7.66
C ILE A 245 -13.04 -10.94 -6.77
N SER A 246 -12.79 -9.65 -6.94
CA SER A 246 -13.49 -8.59 -6.24
C SER A 246 -14.15 -7.66 -7.24
N ILE A 247 -15.45 -7.45 -7.10
CA ILE A 247 -16.24 -6.58 -7.96
C ILE A 247 -17.01 -5.59 -7.09
N ALA A 248 -16.86 -4.30 -7.38
CA ALA A 248 -17.67 -3.25 -6.78
C ALA A 248 -18.18 -2.29 -7.85
N GLY A 249 -19.41 -1.79 -7.69
CA GLY A 249 -20.02 -0.82 -8.59
C GLY A 249 -21.44 -1.18 -9.02
N ASP A 250 -21.85 -0.67 -10.18
CA ASP A 250 -23.21 -0.82 -10.71
C ASP A 250 -23.36 -2.11 -11.53
N PHE A 251 -23.86 -3.16 -10.91
CA PHE A 251 -24.13 -4.46 -11.54
C PHE A 251 -25.14 -5.27 -10.71
N GLU A 252 -25.59 -6.39 -11.28
CA GLU A 252 -26.40 -7.39 -10.59
C GLU A 252 -25.49 -8.56 -10.16
N ALA A 253 -25.39 -8.79 -8.85
CA ALA A 253 -24.44 -9.77 -8.30
C ALA A 253 -24.71 -11.22 -8.79
N ASP A 254 -25.97 -11.63 -8.86
CA ASP A 254 -26.32 -12.96 -9.33
C ASP A 254 -25.93 -13.19 -10.80
N GLU A 255 -26.09 -12.17 -11.67
CA GLU A 255 -25.71 -12.23 -13.07
C GLU A 255 -24.19 -12.29 -13.23
N ALA A 256 -23.46 -11.45 -12.45
CA ALA A 256 -21.99 -11.46 -12.47
C ALA A 256 -21.42 -12.80 -12.01
N ILE A 257 -21.94 -13.36 -10.90
CA ILE A 257 -21.53 -14.66 -10.37
C ILE A 257 -21.81 -15.77 -11.39
N ALA A 258 -22.99 -15.79 -12.01
CA ALA A 258 -23.34 -16.80 -13.03
C ALA A 258 -22.42 -16.70 -14.27
N LEU A 259 -22.02 -15.48 -14.68
CA LEU A 259 -21.06 -15.30 -15.77
C LEU A 259 -19.66 -15.79 -15.37
N ILE A 260 -19.18 -15.48 -14.17
CA ILE A 260 -17.89 -15.95 -13.68
C ILE A 260 -17.88 -17.47 -13.58
N GLU A 261 -18.93 -18.08 -13.03
CA GLU A 261 -19.05 -19.52 -12.94
C GLU A 261 -19.02 -20.18 -14.34
N ARG A 262 -19.73 -19.62 -15.32
CA ARG A 262 -19.74 -20.12 -16.70
C ARG A 262 -18.34 -20.05 -17.34
N HIS A 263 -17.61 -18.95 -17.13
CA HIS A 263 -16.33 -18.72 -17.78
C HIS A 263 -15.13 -19.26 -17.00
N MET A 264 -15.20 -19.31 -15.67
CA MET A 264 -14.07 -19.68 -14.81
C MET A 264 -14.32 -20.92 -13.93
N GLY A 265 -15.55 -21.44 -13.84
CA GLY A 265 -15.89 -22.59 -13.02
C GLY A 265 -15.19 -23.90 -13.43
N SER A 266 -14.72 -23.99 -14.68
CA SER A 266 -13.96 -25.15 -15.18
C SER A 266 -12.43 -25.00 -15.02
N LEU A 267 -11.92 -23.93 -14.42
CA LEU A 267 -10.51 -23.80 -14.05
C LEU A 267 -10.16 -24.89 -13.02
N ILE A 268 -8.96 -25.44 -13.16
CA ILE A 268 -8.52 -26.58 -12.34
C ILE A 268 -7.81 -26.04 -11.08
N PRO A 269 -8.24 -26.46 -9.87
CA PRO A 269 -7.56 -26.10 -8.63
C PRO A 269 -6.11 -26.61 -8.60
N ALA A 270 -5.26 -25.96 -7.81
CA ALA A 270 -3.90 -26.41 -7.60
C ALA A 270 -3.89 -27.69 -6.74
N LEU A 271 -2.90 -28.57 -7.00
CA LEU A 271 -2.69 -29.74 -6.13
C LEU A 271 -2.12 -29.32 -4.77
N GLU A 272 -1.22 -28.35 -4.79
CA GLU A 272 -0.57 -27.78 -3.62
C GLU A 272 -0.06 -26.36 -3.98
N ILE A 273 -0.24 -25.42 -3.08
CA ILE A 273 0.26 -24.05 -3.24
C ILE A 273 1.38 -23.83 -2.22
N PRO A 274 2.65 -23.90 -2.65
CA PRO A 274 3.77 -23.75 -1.74
C PRO A 274 3.82 -22.35 -1.15
N ARG A 275 4.20 -22.26 0.12
CA ARG A 275 4.44 -21.00 0.82
C ARG A 275 5.83 -21.03 1.44
N ASN A 276 6.52 -19.91 1.40
CA ASN A 276 7.83 -19.81 2.04
C ASN A 276 7.66 -19.82 3.58
N PRO A 277 8.18 -20.82 4.30
CA PRO A 277 7.99 -20.98 5.73
C PRO A 277 9.01 -20.18 6.57
N THR A 278 9.94 -19.47 5.95
CA THR A 278 11.06 -18.83 6.64
C THR A 278 10.58 -17.65 7.48
N ILE A 279 10.92 -17.68 8.75
CA ILE A 279 10.65 -16.63 9.73
C ILE A 279 11.94 -15.86 9.98
N GLU A 280 11.85 -14.53 10.08
CA GLU A 280 13.01 -13.70 10.43
C GLU A 280 13.45 -13.97 11.87
N PRO A 281 14.75 -14.28 12.12
CA PRO A 281 15.26 -14.38 13.46
C PRO A 281 15.27 -13.01 14.18
N GLU A 282 15.20 -13.02 15.51
CA GLU A 282 15.25 -11.79 16.27
C GLU A 282 16.56 -11.03 16.01
N GLN A 283 16.44 -9.74 15.74
CA GLN A 283 17.60 -8.86 15.58
C GLN A 283 18.21 -8.54 16.94
N THR A 284 19.46 -8.91 17.14
CA THR A 284 20.18 -8.78 18.43
C THR A 284 21.11 -7.57 18.50
N GLY A 285 21.27 -6.82 17.41
CA GLY A 285 22.13 -5.64 17.36
C GLY A 285 21.79 -4.72 16.21
N ALA A 286 22.16 -3.45 16.31
CA ALA A 286 21.99 -2.48 15.25
C ALA A 286 22.81 -2.89 14.00
N ARG A 287 22.21 -2.69 12.83
CA ARG A 287 22.84 -2.95 11.54
C ARG A 287 23.02 -1.65 10.79
N ARG A 288 24.15 -1.48 10.10
CA ARG A 288 24.47 -0.27 9.34
C ARG A 288 25.09 -0.60 8.00
N SER A 289 24.73 0.17 6.98
CA SER A 289 25.34 0.08 5.64
C SER A 289 25.48 1.48 5.06
N THR A 290 26.50 1.66 4.21
CA THR A 290 26.70 2.86 3.41
C THR A 290 26.62 2.47 1.94
N VAL A 291 25.78 3.21 1.19
CA VAL A 291 25.66 3.09 -0.26
C VAL A 291 26.28 4.32 -0.89
N TYR A 292 27.25 4.12 -1.75
CA TYR A 292 27.84 5.21 -2.53
C TYR A 292 27.04 5.43 -3.81
N PHE A 293 26.62 6.70 -4.00
CA PHE A 293 25.84 7.10 -5.17
C PHE A 293 26.12 8.57 -5.49
N ASP A 294 26.00 8.96 -6.76
CA ASP A 294 26.15 10.37 -7.14
C ASP A 294 24.91 11.17 -6.71
N VAL A 295 24.92 11.67 -5.49
CA VAL A 295 23.84 12.46 -4.89
C VAL A 295 24.31 13.88 -4.60
N ARG A 296 23.39 14.86 -4.72
CA ARG A 296 23.66 16.24 -4.34
C ARG A 296 23.65 16.44 -2.83
N GLY A 297 22.77 15.72 -2.14
CA GLY A 297 22.66 15.66 -0.68
C GLY A 297 22.46 14.20 -0.26
N PRO A 298 22.94 13.82 0.92
CA PRO A 298 22.80 12.46 1.43
C PRO A 298 21.34 12.06 1.62
N LEU A 299 21.09 10.73 1.65
CA LEU A 299 19.83 10.16 2.12
C LEU A 299 20.08 9.32 3.36
N LEU A 300 19.22 9.47 4.33
CA LEU A 300 19.12 8.62 5.51
C LEU A 300 17.90 7.72 5.37
N THR A 301 18.06 6.42 5.59
CA THR A 301 16.93 5.51 5.81
C THR A 301 17.16 4.69 7.05
N ILE A 302 16.12 4.55 7.87
CA ILE A 302 16.15 3.77 9.11
C ILE A 302 14.94 2.87 9.14
N ALA A 303 15.10 1.64 9.65
CA ALA A 303 14.00 0.71 9.85
C ALA A 303 14.15 -0.12 11.12
N TRP A 304 13.01 -0.59 11.61
CA TRP A 304 12.86 -1.57 12.67
C TRP A 304 11.88 -2.65 12.23
N HIS A 305 12.07 -3.86 12.69
CA HIS A 305 11.04 -4.88 12.57
C HIS A 305 9.79 -4.45 13.32
N ALA A 306 8.65 -4.67 12.71
CA ALA A 306 7.33 -4.42 13.27
C ALA A 306 6.45 -5.67 13.06
N PRO A 307 5.33 -5.81 13.77
CA PRO A 307 4.46 -6.98 13.62
C PRO A 307 3.79 -7.01 12.24
N PRO A 308 3.26 -8.18 11.83
CA PRO A 308 2.49 -8.31 10.60
C PRO A 308 1.11 -7.64 10.72
N THR A 309 0.46 -7.49 9.58
CA THR A 309 -0.93 -7.02 9.48
C THR A 309 -1.86 -7.80 10.41
N GLY A 310 -2.76 -7.09 11.07
CA GLY A 310 -3.75 -7.67 11.98
C GLY A 310 -3.23 -7.99 13.37
N HIS A 311 -1.99 -7.63 13.68
CA HIS A 311 -1.49 -7.70 15.04
C HIS A 311 -2.20 -6.69 15.95
N ALA A 312 -2.35 -7.00 17.24
CA ALA A 312 -3.02 -6.13 18.22
C ALA A 312 -2.37 -4.75 18.40
N ASP A 313 -1.12 -4.59 17.98
CA ASP A 313 -0.38 -3.33 18.03
C ASP A 313 -0.42 -2.52 16.74
N ALA A 314 -1.08 -3.01 15.69
CA ALA A 314 -1.05 -2.39 14.36
C ALA A 314 -1.60 -0.95 14.40
N GLU A 315 -2.77 -0.74 14.96
CA GLU A 315 -3.40 0.59 15.04
C GLU A 315 -2.57 1.56 15.90
N ALA A 316 -1.95 1.09 16.97
CA ALA A 316 -1.07 1.92 17.79
C ALA A 316 0.23 2.30 17.05
N LEU A 317 0.76 1.42 16.20
CA LEU A 317 1.88 1.70 15.31
C LEU A 317 1.50 2.67 14.19
N ASP A 318 0.29 2.57 13.64
CA ASP A 318 -0.22 3.52 12.65
C ASP A 318 -0.34 4.93 13.26
N VAL A 319 -0.88 5.04 14.48
CA VAL A 319 -0.95 6.31 15.20
C VAL A 319 0.44 6.86 15.50
N ALA A 320 1.38 6.03 15.95
CA ALA A 320 2.77 6.42 16.17
C ALA A 320 3.44 6.92 14.87
N SER A 321 3.14 6.25 13.78
CA SER A 321 3.60 6.59 12.43
C SER A 321 3.07 7.95 11.95
N ASP A 322 1.77 8.22 12.15
CA ASP A 322 1.16 9.52 11.79
C ASP A 322 1.78 10.66 12.61
N ILE A 323 1.94 10.48 13.92
CA ILE A 323 2.60 11.46 14.81
C ILE A 323 4.02 11.77 14.34
N LEU A 324 4.80 10.75 14.01
CA LEU A 324 6.20 10.93 13.64
C LEU A 324 6.38 11.53 12.26
N SER A 325 5.58 11.13 11.27
CA SER A 325 5.95 11.36 9.86
C SER A 325 4.84 11.85 8.95
N SER A 326 3.57 11.98 9.41
CA SER A 326 2.48 12.39 8.54
C SER A 326 2.33 13.91 8.44
N GLY A 327 2.65 14.45 7.26
CA GLY A 327 2.45 15.86 6.94
C GLY A 327 3.44 16.82 7.60
N ARG A 328 3.22 18.13 7.35
CA ARG A 328 4.17 19.20 7.77
C ARG A 328 4.20 19.48 9.27
N THR A 329 3.24 18.98 10.01
CA THR A 329 3.14 19.18 11.46
C THR A 329 3.58 17.94 12.24
N SER A 330 4.08 16.91 11.58
CA SER A 330 4.67 15.73 12.19
C SER A 330 5.99 16.05 12.88
N ARG A 331 6.37 15.26 13.87
CA ARG A 331 7.58 15.50 14.68
C ARG A 331 8.84 15.56 13.83
N LEU A 332 9.03 14.57 12.95
CA LEU A 332 10.21 14.50 12.08
C LEU A 332 10.27 15.64 11.08
N TYR A 333 9.15 16.01 10.46
CA TYR A 333 9.14 17.14 9.52
C TYR A 333 9.47 18.43 10.25
N ARG A 334 8.82 18.70 11.39
CA ARG A 334 9.11 19.92 12.18
C ARG A 334 10.56 19.97 12.60
N ARG A 335 11.07 18.90 13.22
CA ARG A 335 12.43 18.87 13.74
C ARG A 335 13.47 19.00 12.63
N LEU A 336 13.42 18.15 11.62
CA LEU A 336 14.49 18.03 10.63
C LEU A 336 14.40 19.06 9.49
N VAL A 337 13.16 19.41 9.08
CA VAL A 337 12.95 20.25 7.89
C VAL A 337 12.71 21.72 8.25
N TYR A 338 11.95 21.98 9.32
CA TYR A 338 11.54 23.33 9.69
C TYR A 338 12.45 23.95 10.76
N ASP A 339 12.63 23.33 11.92
CA ASP A 339 13.35 23.90 13.05
C ASP A 339 14.87 23.89 12.82
N GLU A 340 15.46 22.74 12.52
CA GLU A 340 16.90 22.57 12.29
C GLU A 340 17.30 22.86 10.83
N ALA A 341 16.34 22.81 9.92
CA ALA A 341 16.55 23.05 8.50
C ALA A 341 17.68 22.20 7.86
N LYS A 342 17.95 21.01 8.38
CA LYS A 342 19.00 20.08 7.92
C LYS A 342 18.51 19.09 6.87
N ALA A 343 17.20 18.88 6.73
CA ALA A 343 16.61 18.02 5.73
C ALA A 343 15.73 18.78 4.73
N LEU A 344 15.54 18.22 3.55
CA LEU A 344 14.63 18.69 2.50
C LEU A 344 13.24 18.08 2.69
N PHE A 345 13.20 16.86 3.18
CA PHE A 345 12.00 16.12 3.54
C PHE A 345 12.34 15.09 4.62
N ALA A 346 11.30 14.72 5.38
CA ALA A 346 11.32 13.56 6.26
C ALA A 346 9.96 12.88 6.15
N SER A 347 9.94 11.57 5.94
CA SER A 347 8.74 10.77 5.80
C SER A 347 9.02 9.34 6.24
N GLY A 348 7.97 8.59 6.55
CA GLY A 348 8.09 7.20 6.95
C GLY A 348 6.75 6.66 7.38
N GLY A 349 6.75 5.51 8.01
CA GLY A 349 5.55 4.91 8.51
C GLY A 349 5.71 3.46 8.92
N TYR A 350 4.66 2.93 9.47
CA TYR A 350 4.49 1.51 9.65
C TYR A 350 4.00 0.90 8.33
N TRP A 351 4.80 0.01 7.79
CA TRP A 351 4.47 -0.74 6.59
C TRP A 351 3.98 -2.11 7.00
N GLU A 352 2.68 -2.25 7.03
CA GLU A 352 2.02 -3.52 7.26
C GLU A 352 2.21 -4.45 6.07
N LEU A 353 2.75 -5.63 6.31
CA LEU A 353 2.85 -6.72 5.35
C LEU A 353 2.30 -7.99 5.99
N HIS A 354 1.90 -8.96 5.19
CA HIS A 354 1.15 -10.14 5.65
C HIS A 354 1.90 -10.98 6.68
N ARG A 355 3.22 -11.16 6.50
CA ARG A 355 4.03 -12.09 7.31
C ARG A 355 5.01 -11.39 8.25
N ALA A 356 5.30 -10.14 8.00
CA ALA A 356 6.15 -9.30 8.85
C ALA A 356 5.89 -7.83 8.53
N GLY A 357 6.02 -6.94 9.50
CA GLY A 357 5.95 -5.49 9.29
C GLY A 357 7.32 -4.83 9.38
N VAL A 358 7.39 -3.61 8.87
CA VAL A 358 8.56 -2.75 8.99
C VAL A 358 8.12 -1.34 9.39
N PHE A 359 8.62 -0.83 10.49
CA PHE A 359 8.54 0.59 10.76
C PHE A 359 9.78 1.25 10.15
N PHE A 360 9.60 2.14 9.18
CA PHE A 360 10.72 2.77 8.50
C PHE A 360 10.56 4.28 8.39
N ALA A 361 11.67 4.99 8.21
CA ALA A 361 11.65 6.38 7.81
C ALA A 361 12.83 6.72 6.92
N MET A 362 12.65 7.79 6.13
CA MET A 362 13.62 8.33 5.20
C MET A 362 13.70 9.85 5.35
N ALA A 363 14.91 10.39 5.30
CA ALA A 363 15.14 11.83 5.25
C ALA A 363 16.12 12.16 4.10
N GLY A 364 15.77 13.17 3.31
CA GLY A 364 16.70 13.76 2.33
C GLY A 364 17.49 14.88 3.01
N VAL A 365 18.77 14.68 3.21
CA VAL A 365 19.67 15.63 3.88
C VAL A 365 20.01 16.78 2.92
N ARG A 366 20.08 18.01 3.43
CA ARG A 366 20.46 19.15 2.60
C ARG A 366 21.92 19.04 2.16
N PRO A 367 22.26 19.50 0.95
CA PRO A 367 23.65 19.58 0.52
C PRO A 367 24.51 20.38 1.51
N GLY A 368 25.60 19.76 1.94
CA GLY A 368 26.53 20.36 2.91
C GLY A 368 26.24 20.04 4.38
N GLU A 369 25.09 19.43 4.68
CA GLU A 369 24.77 18.97 6.03
C GLU A 369 25.22 17.52 6.25
N SER A 370 25.50 17.16 7.51
CA SER A 370 25.90 15.79 7.90
C SER A 370 24.70 14.86 8.00
N VAL A 371 24.81 13.69 7.40
CA VAL A 371 23.80 12.63 7.51
C VAL A 371 23.77 12.04 8.92
N GLU A 372 24.91 12.02 9.61
CA GLU A 372 25.07 11.56 10.99
C GLU A 372 24.30 12.46 11.94
N GLU A 373 24.43 13.79 11.79
CA GLU A 373 23.66 14.76 12.60
C GLU A 373 22.15 14.62 12.38
N VAL A 374 21.72 14.41 11.13
CA VAL A 374 20.30 14.17 10.82
C VAL A 374 19.83 12.85 11.45
N GLU A 375 20.64 11.80 11.46
CA GLU A 375 20.35 10.56 12.16
C GLU A 375 20.22 10.78 13.67
N GLU A 376 21.11 11.52 14.30
CA GLU A 376 21.02 11.83 15.74
C GLU A 376 19.72 12.58 16.07
N LEU A 377 19.39 13.61 15.33
CA LEU A 377 18.15 14.37 15.51
C LEU A 377 16.89 13.48 15.30
N PHE A 378 16.95 12.58 14.33
CA PHE A 378 15.90 11.61 14.11
C PHE A 378 15.74 10.68 15.30
N LEU A 379 16.84 10.10 15.81
CA LEU A 379 16.83 9.19 16.95
C LEU A 379 16.40 9.90 18.24
N ASP A 380 16.67 11.19 18.39
CA ASP A 380 16.17 12.00 19.50
C ASP A 380 14.64 12.07 19.51
N GLU A 381 13.99 12.25 18.35
CA GLU A 381 12.52 12.23 18.27
C GLU A 381 11.95 10.84 18.59
N ILE A 382 12.60 9.77 18.13
CA ILE A 382 12.23 8.40 18.53
C ILE A 382 12.38 8.23 20.05
N ALA A 383 13.48 8.71 20.63
CA ALA A 383 13.69 8.64 22.08
C ALA A 383 12.62 9.40 22.85
N ARG A 384 12.21 10.59 22.40
CA ARG A 384 11.11 11.36 23.00
C ARG A 384 9.79 10.59 22.93
N LEU A 385 9.45 9.99 21.78
CA LEU A 385 8.23 9.18 21.65
C LEU A 385 8.22 7.98 22.60
N ARG A 386 9.39 7.41 22.89
CA ARG A 386 9.56 6.30 23.84
C ARG A 386 9.50 6.74 25.30
N MET A 387 9.97 7.94 25.64
CA MET A 387 10.12 8.39 27.03
C MET A 387 8.93 9.23 27.50
N ASP A 388 8.43 10.11 26.65
CA ASP A 388 7.42 11.09 27.00
C ASP A 388 6.04 10.68 26.48
N PRO A 389 4.97 10.84 27.27
CA PRO A 389 3.61 10.64 26.77
C PRO A 389 3.33 11.60 25.61
N VAL A 390 2.55 11.14 24.63
CA VAL A 390 2.09 11.95 23.51
C VAL A 390 1.07 12.97 24.03
N ASP A 391 1.16 14.20 23.55
CA ASP A 391 0.19 15.24 23.85
C ASP A 391 -1.21 14.87 23.33
N ALA A 392 -2.25 15.19 24.13
CA ALA A 392 -3.62 14.81 23.78
C ALA A 392 -4.09 15.41 22.43
N GLN A 393 -3.64 16.62 22.08
CA GLN A 393 -4.00 17.25 20.82
C GLN A 393 -3.29 16.57 19.63
N GLU A 394 -2.04 16.17 19.82
CA GLU A 394 -1.26 15.44 18.83
C GLU A 394 -1.84 14.05 18.56
N LEU A 395 -2.20 13.33 19.63
CA LEU A 395 -2.87 12.03 19.54
C LEU A 395 -4.20 12.12 18.80
N GLU A 396 -5.04 13.06 19.18
CA GLU A 396 -6.35 13.28 18.58
C GLU A 396 -6.24 13.65 17.09
N LYS A 397 -5.25 14.47 16.74
CA LYS A 397 -4.97 14.82 15.34
C LYS A 397 -4.60 13.58 14.52
N ALA A 398 -3.72 12.73 15.05
CA ALA A 398 -3.28 11.51 14.36
C ALA A 398 -4.46 10.55 14.12
N LYS A 399 -5.27 10.31 15.16
CA LYS A 399 -6.49 9.49 15.03
C LYS A 399 -7.43 10.00 13.95
N ARG A 400 -7.74 11.30 13.97
CA ARG A 400 -8.61 11.91 12.95
C ARG A 400 -8.01 11.80 11.54
N GLY A 401 -6.69 11.92 11.40
CA GLY A 401 -6.01 11.71 10.13
C GLY A 401 -6.25 10.32 9.57
N LEU A 402 -6.09 9.30 10.42
CA LEU A 402 -6.33 7.90 10.06
C LEU A 402 -7.81 7.60 9.75
N GLU A 403 -8.74 8.16 10.53
CA GLU A 403 -10.18 8.05 10.28
C GLU A 403 -10.57 8.63 8.93
N VAL A 404 -10.09 9.85 8.62
CA VAL A 404 -10.33 10.49 7.33
C VAL A 404 -9.75 9.64 6.19
N ALA A 405 -8.52 9.14 6.34
CA ALA A 405 -7.90 8.28 5.34
C ALA A 405 -8.70 6.98 5.12
N LEU A 406 -9.28 6.42 6.19
CA LEU A 406 -10.12 5.23 6.12
C LEU A 406 -11.42 5.48 5.35
N VAL A 407 -12.08 6.61 5.58
CA VAL A 407 -13.32 6.99 4.90
C VAL A 407 -13.06 7.41 3.45
N ASP A 408 -12.04 8.24 3.20
CA ASP A 408 -11.62 8.64 1.85
C ASP A 408 -11.30 7.42 0.95
N GLY A 409 -10.85 6.30 1.55
CA GLY A 409 -10.60 5.04 0.86
C GLY A 409 -11.85 4.28 0.41
N LEU A 410 -13.07 4.84 0.58
CA LEU A 410 -14.33 4.21 0.19
C LEU A 410 -15.06 4.97 -0.94
N ASP A 411 -14.46 6.02 -1.50
CA ASP A 411 -15.15 6.96 -2.39
C ASP A 411 -15.38 6.44 -3.83
N THR A 412 -14.72 5.36 -4.23
CA THR A 412 -14.79 4.86 -5.61
C THR A 412 -15.01 3.35 -5.65
N SER A 413 -15.66 2.87 -6.72
CA SER A 413 -15.81 1.43 -6.96
C SER A 413 -14.47 0.68 -6.91
N HIS A 414 -13.39 1.31 -7.44
CA HIS A 414 -12.03 0.76 -7.37
C HIS A 414 -11.55 0.61 -5.92
N ALA A 415 -11.70 1.64 -5.10
CA ALA A 415 -11.26 1.64 -3.71
C ALA A 415 -12.08 0.65 -2.87
N LEU A 416 -13.39 0.56 -3.11
CA LEU A 416 -14.26 -0.43 -2.49
C LEU A 416 -13.85 -1.86 -2.83
N ALA A 417 -13.66 -2.17 -4.12
CA ALA A 417 -13.21 -3.50 -4.56
C ALA A 417 -11.86 -3.87 -3.96
N SER A 418 -10.90 -2.91 -3.94
CA SER A 418 -9.59 -3.12 -3.34
C SER A 418 -9.67 -3.38 -1.85
N ARG A 419 -10.53 -2.64 -1.15
CA ARG A 419 -10.68 -2.73 0.29
C ARG A 419 -11.25 -4.08 0.73
N ILE A 420 -12.36 -4.52 0.12
CA ILE A 420 -12.98 -5.80 0.48
C ILE A 420 -12.08 -6.99 0.13
N ALA A 421 -11.36 -6.92 -1.00
CA ALA A 421 -10.39 -7.96 -1.37
C ALA A 421 -9.21 -8.01 -0.39
N HIS A 422 -8.62 -6.85 -0.06
CA HIS A 422 -7.52 -6.78 0.89
C HIS A 422 -7.91 -7.36 2.25
N ASP A 423 -9.05 -6.95 2.81
CA ASP A 423 -9.52 -7.48 4.09
C ASP A 423 -9.73 -9.00 4.01
N TYR A 424 -10.36 -9.48 2.95
CA TYR A 424 -10.57 -10.93 2.79
C TYR A 424 -9.26 -11.71 2.63
N MET A 425 -8.30 -11.17 1.88
CA MET A 425 -6.99 -11.80 1.69
C MET A 425 -6.20 -11.92 3.00
N VAL A 426 -6.29 -10.90 3.85
CA VAL A 426 -5.56 -10.81 5.12
C VAL A 426 -6.26 -11.55 6.25
N PHE A 427 -7.57 -11.32 6.42
CA PHE A 427 -8.32 -11.75 7.60
C PHE A 427 -9.25 -12.93 7.33
N GLY A 428 -9.41 -13.36 6.07
CA GLY A 428 -10.42 -14.33 5.67
C GLY A 428 -11.86 -13.82 5.81
N ARG A 429 -12.04 -12.53 6.13
CA ARG A 429 -13.31 -11.83 6.28
C ARG A 429 -13.15 -10.35 5.96
N ILE A 430 -14.25 -9.68 5.65
CA ILE A 430 -14.26 -8.23 5.49
C ILE A 430 -14.55 -7.61 6.84
N ARG A 431 -13.69 -6.72 7.30
CA ARG A 431 -13.82 -6.06 8.61
C ARG A 431 -14.81 -4.90 8.52
N PRO A 432 -15.81 -4.85 9.41
CA PRO A 432 -16.68 -3.69 9.51
C PRO A 432 -15.92 -2.38 9.75
N LEU A 433 -16.42 -1.31 9.17
CA LEU A 433 -15.81 0.01 9.31
C LEU A 433 -15.80 0.46 10.79
N GLU A 434 -16.89 0.16 11.53
CA GLU A 434 -16.98 0.45 12.97
C GLU A 434 -15.89 -0.27 13.79
N GLU A 435 -15.52 -1.51 13.44
CA GLU A 435 -14.44 -2.26 14.09
C GLU A 435 -13.11 -1.52 13.96
N ARG A 436 -12.81 -1.01 12.77
CA ARG A 436 -11.55 -0.28 12.49
C ARG A 436 -11.53 1.11 13.11
N LEU A 437 -12.62 1.85 12.98
CA LEU A 437 -12.77 3.16 13.62
C LEU A 437 -12.65 3.02 15.14
N GLY A 438 -13.33 2.02 15.71
CA GLY A 438 -13.26 1.72 17.14
C GLY A 438 -11.85 1.38 17.60
N ALA A 439 -11.10 0.59 16.82
CA ALA A 439 -9.73 0.23 17.13
C ALA A 439 -8.79 1.46 17.11
N ILE A 440 -8.92 2.35 16.11
CA ILE A 440 -8.16 3.61 16.05
C ILE A 440 -8.52 4.50 17.26
N GLN A 441 -9.80 4.65 17.56
CA GLN A 441 -10.29 5.48 18.66
C GLN A 441 -9.82 4.97 20.03
N ALA A 442 -9.70 3.66 20.20
CA ALA A 442 -9.26 3.02 21.42
C ALA A 442 -7.77 3.25 21.75
N VAL A 443 -6.93 3.62 20.78
CA VAL A 443 -5.49 3.85 20.99
C VAL A 443 -5.28 4.98 22.00
N THR A 444 -4.50 4.73 23.04
CA THR A 444 -4.13 5.71 24.07
C THR A 444 -2.72 6.26 23.87
N ALA A 445 -2.36 7.33 24.57
CA ALA A 445 -0.99 7.85 24.60
C ALA A 445 0.01 6.80 25.16
N GLU A 446 -0.45 6.02 26.13
CA GLU A 446 0.29 4.90 26.72
C GLU A 446 0.53 3.78 25.72
N ASP A 447 -0.44 3.48 24.84
CA ASP A 447 -0.26 2.50 23.77
C ASP A 447 0.79 2.95 22.76
N VAL A 448 0.74 4.21 22.32
CA VAL A 448 1.76 4.80 21.44
C VAL A 448 3.14 4.70 22.06
N GLN A 449 3.27 5.06 23.34
CA GLN A 449 4.54 4.96 24.06
C GLN A 449 5.00 3.50 24.21
N ARG A 450 4.08 2.59 24.51
CA ARG A 450 4.35 1.16 24.65
C ARG A 450 4.87 0.56 23.36
N VAL A 451 4.21 0.81 22.21
CA VAL A 451 4.68 0.28 20.93
C VAL A 451 6.01 0.91 20.51
N ALA A 452 6.22 2.21 20.77
CA ALA A 452 7.50 2.84 20.55
C ALA A 452 8.63 2.19 21.37
N ARG A 453 8.38 1.87 22.64
CA ARG A 453 9.34 1.15 23.50
C ARG A 453 9.59 -0.28 23.06
N THR A 454 8.58 -0.97 22.57
CA THR A 454 8.64 -2.36 22.15
C THR A 454 9.38 -2.54 20.84
N TYR A 455 9.06 -1.71 19.83
CA TYR A 455 9.52 -1.92 18.47
C TYR A 455 10.64 -0.96 18.05
N LEU A 456 10.60 0.32 18.44
CA LEU A 456 11.60 1.32 18.01
C LEU A 456 12.82 1.33 18.94
N VAL A 457 13.40 0.15 19.15
CA VAL A 457 14.55 -0.04 20.05
C VAL A 457 15.85 0.36 19.35
N PRO A 458 16.68 1.23 19.93
CA PRO A 458 17.91 1.70 19.29
C PRO A 458 18.82 0.58 18.78
N ASP A 459 19.00 -0.48 19.57
CA ASP A 459 19.89 -1.59 19.21
C ASP A 459 19.29 -2.59 18.22
N LYS A 460 18.01 -2.40 17.82
CA LYS A 460 17.33 -3.24 16.83
C LYS A 460 17.05 -2.48 15.52
N ARG A 461 17.72 -1.34 15.32
CA ARG A 461 17.57 -0.57 14.07
C ARG A 461 18.46 -1.08 12.96
N SER A 462 18.02 -0.88 11.74
CA SER A 462 18.81 -1.00 10.52
C SER A 462 18.92 0.38 9.87
N VAL A 463 20.13 0.83 9.55
CA VAL A 463 20.40 2.19 9.06
C VAL A 463 21.16 2.11 7.73
N VAL A 464 20.69 2.83 6.73
CA VAL A 464 21.41 3.00 5.47
C VAL A 464 21.63 4.47 5.19
N HIS A 465 22.87 4.84 4.96
CA HIS A 465 23.28 6.14 4.44
C HIS A 465 23.56 6.01 2.95
N VAL A 466 22.93 6.84 2.13
CA VAL A 466 23.34 7.02 0.72
C VAL A 466 24.10 8.32 0.64
N VAL A 467 25.37 8.24 0.30
CA VAL A 467 26.30 9.36 0.28
C VAL A 467 27.09 9.40 -1.02
N LYS A 468 27.60 10.58 -1.35
CA LYS A 468 28.54 10.70 -2.47
C LYS A 468 29.82 9.95 -2.15
N GLN A 469 30.35 9.21 -3.14
CA GLN A 469 31.65 8.57 -2.99
C GLN A 469 32.69 9.65 -2.67
N PRO A 470 33.54 9.44 -1.64
CA PRO A 470 34.68 10.33 -1.41
C PRO A 470 35.51 10.45 -2.68
N ALA A 471 35.95 11.66 -3.03
CA ALA A 471 36.95 11.80 -4.07
C ALA A 471 38.18 10.97 -3.66
N ASP A 472 38.71 10.17 -4.57
CA ASP A 472 39.97 9.42 -4.32
C ASP A 472 41.00 10.43 -3.80
N SER A 473 41.22 10.43 -2.50
CA SER A 473 42.35 11.11 -1.92
C SER A 473 43.57 10.33 -2.39
N ASP A 474 44.27 10.87 -3.39
CA ASP A 474 45.60 10.53 -3.81
C ASP A 474 46.04 9.10 -3.42
N GLN A 475 45.85 8.16 -4.35
CA GLN A 475 46.74 7.03 -4.40
C GLN A 475 48.13 7.63 -4.70
N GLU A 476 48.85 8.03 -3.66
CA GLU A 476 50.27 8.08 -3.72
C GLU A 476 50.72 6.69 -4.12
N SER A 477 51.03 6.57 -5.40
CA SER A 477 51.73 5.38 -5.94
C SER A 477 53.06 5.23 -5.21
N PRO A 478 53.42 4.04 -4.78
CA PRO A 478 54.72 3.77 -4.18
C PRO A 478 55.90 3.97 -5.16
#